data_9c8e9f293d68d562f047a92d863e0a2f
#
_entry.id   9c8e9f293d68d562f047a92d863e0a2f
#
_cell.length_a   1.000
_cell.length_b   1.000
_cell.length_c   1.000
_cell.angle_alpha   90.00
_cell.angle_beta   90.00
_cell.angle_gamma   90.00
#
_symmetry.space_group_name_H-M   'P 1'
#
loop_
_entity.id
_entity.type
_entity.pdbx_description
1 polymer ?
#
loop_
_entity_poly.entity_id
_entity_poly.type
_entity_poly.pdbx_seq_one_letter_code
_entity_poly.pdbx_strand_id
1 'polypeptide(L)'
;MPSVTLAGSAALALSSDLVRSYLRDIGRVPLLSHEQEITLGRQVQELMALEELQQQLRDQTGEPPRPEDLAAAAALTVPLLKRRLQAGRRAKERMVAANLRLVVSVAKKYTKRNMELLDLIQEGTIGLVRGVEKFDPTRGYKFSTYAYWWIRQGITRAIAEKSRSIRLPIHITETLNKLK
;
A
#
# COMPACT_ATOMS: atom_id res chain seq x y z
N MET A 1 17.19 -25.10 -35.33
CA MET A 1 16.29 -24.51 -34.33
C MET A 1 17.02 -24.37 -33.00
N PRO A 2 17.57 -23.20 -32.66
CA PRO A 2 17.70 -22.81 -31.27
C PRO A 2 17.52 -21.28 -31.08
N SER A 3 16.33 -20.78 -30.89
CA SER A 3 16.09 -19.33 -30.67
C SER A 3 15.19 -19.01 -29.45
N VAL A 4 14.74 -19.99 -28.69
CA VAL A 4 13.83 -19.76 -27.57
C VAL A 4 14.55 -19.58 -26.21
N THR A 5 15.80 -20.05 -26.09
CA THR A 5 16.53 -20.08 -24.81
C THR A 5 17.18 -18.73 -24.45
N LEU A 6 17.51 -17.88 -25.41
CA LEU A 6 18.20 -16.59 -25.19
C LEU A 6 17.26 -15.51 -24.64
N ALA A 7 16.00 -15.49 -25.05
CA ALA A 7 15.01 -14.51 -24.58
C ALA A 7 14.66 -14.72 -23.10
N GLY A 8 14.57 -15.96 -22.64
CA GLY A 8 14.30 -16.30 -21.25
C GLY A 8 15.42 -15.90 -20.30
N SER A 9 16.68 -16.06 -20.71
CA SER A 9 17.86 -15.66 -19.91
C SER A 9 17.98 -14.15 -19.75
N ALA A 10 17.72 -13.39 -20.82
CA ALA A 10 17.75 -11.92 -20.80
C ALA A 10 16.61 -11.35 -19.94
N ALA A 11 15.42 -11.90 -20.03
CA ALA A 11 14.27 -11.48 -19.21
C ALA A 11 14.50 -11.76 -17.72
N LEU A 12 15.08 -12.90 -17.35
CA LEU A 12 15.44 -13.23 -15.97
C LEU A 12 16.53 -12.34 -15.42
N ALA A 13 17.54 -11.99 -16.23
CA ALA A 13 18.61 -11.07 -15.85
C ALA A 13 18.05 -9.65 -15.64
N LEU A 14 17.19 -9.16 -16.52
CA LEU A 14 16.53 -7.86 -16.42
C LEU A 14 15.64 -7.77 -15.18
N SER A 15 14.86 -8.80 -14.89
CA SER A 15 14.03 -8.91 -13.68
C SER A 15 14.90 -8.88 -12.40
N SER A 16 16.04 -9.58 -12.40
CA SER A 16 16.99 -9.57 -11.28
C SER A 16 17.59 -8.19 -11.03
N ASP A 17 17.93 -7.45 -12.07
CA ASP A 17 18.51 -6.11 -11.96
C ASP A 17 17.48 -5.08 -11.48
N LEU A 18 16.24 -5.18 -11.93
CA LEU A 18 15.13 -4.35 -11.46
C LEU A 18 14.86 -4.57 -9.96
N VAL A 19 14.81 -5.84 -9.53
CA VAL A 19 14.65 -6.17 -8.09
C VAL A 19 15.80 -5.59 -7.27
N ARG A 20 17.04 -5.73 -7.75
CA ARG A 20 18.23 -5.21 -7.05
C ARG A 20 18.20 -3.69 -6.94
N SER A 21 17.83 -2.99 -8.01
CA SER A 21 17.69 -1.53 -8.01
C SER A 21 16.60 -1.09 -7.02
N TYR A 22 15.43 -1.71 -7.07
CA TYR A 22 14.34 -1.44 -6.14
C TYR A 22 14.77 -1.64 -4.68
N LEU A 23 15.41 -2.76 -4.34
CA LEU A 23 15.88 -3.05 -2.99
C LEU A 23 16.91 -2.01 -2.49
N ARG A 24 17.78 -1.54 -3.38
CA ARG A 24 18.74 -0.49 -3.07
C ARG A 24 18.05 0.84 -2.76
N ASP A 25 17.02 1.19 -3.54
CA ASP A 25 16.34 2.48 -3.39
C ASP A 25 15.47 2.53 -2.11
N ILE A 26 14.73 1.47 -1.80
CA ILE A 26 13.97 1.39 -0.53
C ILE A 26 14.90 1.33 0.69
N GLY A 27 16.13 0.81 0.52
CA GLY A 27 17.13 0.75 1.57
C GLY A 27 17.65 2.12 2.03
N ARG A 28 17.51 3.16 1.19
CA ARG A 28 17.93 4.54 1.50
C ARG A 28 16.98 5.26 2.44
N VAL A 29 15.72 4.79 2.53
CA VAL A 29 14.71 5.42 3.39
C VAL A 29 14.94 4.97 4.84
N PRO A 30 15.15 5.90 5.79
CA PRO A 30 15.37 5.56 7.19
C PRO A 30 14.08 4.99 7.80
N LEU A 31 14.25 4.08 8.76
CA LEU A 31 13.14 3.55 9.56
C LEU A 31 12.57 4.64 10.46
N LEU A 32 11.27 4.56 10.74
CA LEU A 32 10.59 5.47 11.65
C LEU A 32 10.75 5.00 13.10
N SER A 33 10.91 5.95 14.01
CA SER A 33 10.74 5.70 15.44
C SER A 33 9.26 5.58 15.80
N HIS A 34 8.95 4.96 16.94
CA HIS A 34 7.56 4.85 17.41
C HIS A 34 6.87 6.22 17.56
N GLU A 35 7.57 7.24 18.04
CA GLU A 35 7.05 8.60 18.15
C GLU A 35 6.74 9.21 16.78
N GLN A 36 7.59 8.93 15.79
CA GLN A 36 7.34 9.34 14.40
C GLN A 36 6.14 8.62 13.80
N GLU A 37 5.97 7.32 14.07
CA GLU A 37 4.78 6.57 13.64
C GLU A 37 3.49 7.19 14.20
N ILE A 38 3.49 7.58 15.48
CA ILE A 38 2.35 8.23 16.13
C ILE A 38 2.06 9.60 15.49
N THR A 39 3.09 10.42 15.32
CA THR A 39 2.93 11.77 14.77
C THR A 39 2.42 11.74 13.33
N LEU A 40 3.03 10.91 12.49
CA LEU A 40 2.62 10.74 11.10
C LEU A 40 1.24 10.09 11.00
N GLY A 41 0.94 9.10 11.85
CA GLY A 41 -0.35 8.45 11.91
C GLY A 41 -1.49 9.43 12.22
N ARG A 42 -1.30 10.38 13.14
CA ARG A 42 -2.27 11.45 13.43
C ARG A 42 -2.51 12.35 12.21
N GLN A 43 -1.45 12.73 11.50
CA GLN A 43 -1.57 13.54 10.28
C GLN A 43 -2.30 12.80 9.16
N VAL A 44 -2.10 11.47 9.06
CA VAL A 44 -2.84 10.64 8.10
C VAL A 44 -4.32 10.53 8.50
N GLN A 45 -4.64 10.36 9.78
CA GLN A 45 -6.03 10.35 10.24
C GLN A 45 -6.75 11.68 9.96
N GLU A 46 -6.08 12.81 10.18
CA GLU A 46 -6.64 14.12 9.79
C GLU A 46 -6.89 14.20 8.27
N LEU A 47 -5.96 13.70 7.46
CA LEU A 47 -6.13 13.64 6.00
C LEU A 47 -7.36 12.80 5.63
N MET A 48 -7.48 11.59 6.19
CA MET A 48 -8.60 10.69 5.91
C MET A 48 -9.95 11.31 6.29
N ALA A 49 -10.03 12.00 7.43
CA ALA A 49 -11.23 12.71 7.85
C ALA A 49 -11.61 13.86 6.89
N LEU A 50 -10.62 14.61 6.39
CA LEU A 50 -10.86 15.66 5.40
C LEU A 50 -11.25 15.10 4.02
N GLU A 51 -10.67 14.00 3.59
CA GLU A 51 -11.03 13.32 2.34
C GLU A 51 -12.44 12.71 2.42
N GLU A 52 -12.81 12.15 3.57
CA GLU A 52 -14.17 11.65 3.82
C GLU A 52 -15.20 12.78 3.78
N LEU A 53 -14.93 13.92 4.43
CA LEU A 53 -15.78 15.10 4.40
C LEU A 53 -15.93 15.64 2.97
N GLN A 54 -14.84 15.66 2.21
CA GLN A 54 -14.86 16.05 0.79
C GLN A 54 -15.77 15.13 -0.03
N GLN A 55 -15.70 13.82 0.21
CA GLN A 55 -16.55 12.84 -0.48
C GLN A 55 -18.04 13.01 -0.09
N GLN A 56 -18.35 13.23 1.20
CA GLN A 56 -19.70 13.48 1.67
C GLN A 56 -20.31 14.72 1.02
N LEU A 57 -19.55 15.82 0.93
CA LEU A 57 -20.01 17.03 0.24
C LEU A 57 -20.25 16.79 -1.24
N ARG A 58 -19.37 16.05 -1.91
CA ARG A 58 -19.53 15.67 -3.31
C ARG A 58 -20.78 14.83 -3.54
N ASP A 59 -21.07 13.88 -2.65
CA ASP A 59 -22.24 13.00 -2.76
C ASP A 59 -23.55 13.79 -2.58
N GLN A 60 -23.52 14.86 -1.77
CA GLN A 60 -24.66 15.75 -1.55
C GLN A 60 -24.90 16.73 -2.71
N THR A 61 -23.85 17.25 -3.31
CA THR A 61 -23.94 18.31 -4.35
C THR A 61 -23.85 17.77 -5.77
N GLY A 62 -23.34 16.53 -5.95
CA GLY A 62 -23.06 15.94 -7.26
C GLY A 62 -21.78 16.48 -7.91
N GLU A 63 -21.15 17.51 -7.35
CA GLU A 63 -19.94 18.15 -7.86
C GLU A 63 -18.82 18.16 -6.80
N PRO A 64 -17.53 18.22 -7.22
CA PRO A 64 -16.43 18.36 -6.28
C PRO A 64 -16.54 19.70 -5.53
N PRO A 65 -16.49 19.69 -4.16
CA PRO A 65 -16.65 20.92 -3.39
C PRO A 65 -15.51 21.89 -3.65
N ARG A 66 -15.81 23.18 -3.66
CA ARG A 66 -14.80 24.23 -3.72
C ARG A 66 -13.98 24.24 -2.44
N PRO A 67 -12.73 24.73 -2.48
CA PRO A 67 -11.89 24.81 -1.27
C PRO A 67 -12.53 25.60 -0.12
N GLU A 68 -13.34 26.61 -0.44
CA GLU A 68 -14.06 27.43 0.54
C GLU A 68 -15.15 26.63 1.26
N ASP A 69 -15.92 25.82 0.52
CA ASP A 69 -17.03 25.02 1.03
C ASP A 69 -16.48 23.90 1.95
N LEU A 70 -15.38 23.25 1.53
CA LEU A 70 -14.70 22.23 2.35
C LEU A 70 -14.07 22.85 3.61
N ALA A 71 -13.47 24.04 3.49
CA ALA A 71 -12.87 24.73 4.62
C ALA A 71 -13.95 25.13 5.66
N ALA A 72 -15.09 25.66 5.18
CA ALA A 72 -16.23 25.97 6.05
C ALA A 72 -16.79 24.75 6.77
N ALA A 73 -16.97 23.64 6.05
CA ALA A 73 -17.46 22.38 6.63
C ALA A 73 -16.48 21.77 7.66
N ALA A 74 -15.18 21.94 7.47
CA ALA A 74 -14.13 21.51 8.38
C ALA A 74 -13.86 22.52 9.53
N ALA A 75 -14.56 23.64 9.60
CA ALA A 75 -14.30 24.76 10.51
C ALA A 75 -12.85 25.27 10.46
N LEU A 76 -12.26 25.34 9.25
CA LEU A 76 -10.90 25.76 8.98
C LEU A 76 -10.88 26.97 8.04
N THR A 77 -9.76 27.68 8.02
CA THR A 77 -9.45 28.63 6.94
C THR A 77 -8.89 27.90 5.72
N VAL A 78 -9.13 28.43 4.50
CA VAL A 78 -8.62 27.82 3.25
C VAL A 78 -7.09 27.58 3.26
N PRO A 79 -6.25 28.53 3.74
CA PRO A 79 -4.81 28.28 3.85
C PRO A 79 -4.46 27.15 4.79
N LEU A 80 -5.15 27.05 5.93
CA LEU A 80 -4.93 25.98 6.92
C LEU A 80 -5.38 24.63 6.38
N LEU A 81 -6.51 24.56 5.69
CA LEU A 81 -6.99 23.36 5.00
C LEU A 81 -5.93 22.85 4.01
N LYS A 82 -5.44 23.71 3.12
CA LYS A 82 -4.39 23.34 2.15
C LYS A 82 -3.13 22.81 2.83
N ARG A 83 -2.71 23.45 3.92
CA ARG A 83 -1.54 23.02 4.70
C ARG A 83 -1.75 21.63 5.34
N ARG A 84 -2.92 21.36 5.93
CA ARG A 84 -3.25 20.06 6.55
C ARG A 84 -3.33 18.94 5.52
N LEU A 85 -4.00 19.17 4.39
CA LEU A 85 -4.06 18.21 3.29
C LEU A 85 -2.66 17.87 2.77
N GLN A 86 -1.80 18.87 2.57
CA GLN A 86 -0.43 18.64 2.12
C GLN A 86 0.42 17.91 3.17
N ALA A 87 0.31 18.27 4.44
CA ALA A 87 1.02 17.60 5.54
C ALA A 87 0.59 16.14 5.65
N GLY A 88 -0.71 15.84 5.58
CA GLY A 88 -1.24 14.49 5.64
C GLY A 88 -0.78 13.62 4.46
N ARG A 89 -0.79 14.15 3.24
CA ARG A 89 -0.27 13.44 2.05
C ARG A 89 1.21 13.09 2.20
N ARG A 90 2.04 14.05 2.61
CA ARG A 90 3.46 13.80 2.88
C ARG A 90 3.68 12.79 4.00
N ALA A 91 2.85 12.83 5.05
CA ALA A 91 2.90 11.86 6.14
C ALA A 91 2.57 10.45 5.64
N LYS A 92 1.53 10.30 4.83
CA LYS A 92 1.12 9.04 4.20
C LYS A 92 2.25 8.48 3.32
N GLU A 93 2.81 9.29 2.43
CA GLU A 93 3.95 8.90 1.59
C GLU A 93 5.16 8.44 2.41
N ARG A 94 5.50 9.20 3.47
CA ARG A 94 6.64 8.87 4.34
C ARG A 94 6.41 7.58 5.12
N MET A 95 5.20 7.34 5.64
CA MET A 95 4.86 6.09 6.33
C MET A 95 4.94 4.90 5.37
N VAL A 96 4.45 5.02 4.15
CA VAL A 96 4.53 3.98 3.14
C VAL A 96 5.99 3.71 2.78
N ALA A 97 6.76 4.74 2.40
CA ALA A 97 8.15 4.60 1.97
C ALA A 97 9.04 3.94 3.03
N ALA A 98 8.90 4.33 4.32
CA ALA A 98 9.68 3.77 5.41
C ALA A 98 9.36 2.29 5.70
N ASN A 99 8.20 1.79 5.26
CA ASN A 99 7.73 0.42 5.51
C ASN A 99 7.78 -0.50 4.27
N LEU A 100 8.31 -0.06 3.13
CA LEU A 100 8.43 -0.90 1.93
C LEU A 100 9.32 -2.13 2.18
N ARG A 101 10.31 -2.03 3.05
CA ARG A 101 11.15 -3.18 3.45
C ARG A 101 10.33 -4.28 4.14
N LEU A 102 9.30 -3.91 4.91
CA LEU A 102 8.36 -4.86 5.50
C LEU A 102 7.56 -5.58 4.41
N VAL A 103 7.08 -4.85 3.40
CA VAL A 103 6.37 -5.45 2.24
C VAL A 103 7.24 -6.51 1.58
N VAL A 104 8.50 -6.21 1.28
CA VAL A 104 9.44 -7.16 0.66
C VAL A 104 9.63 -8.40 1.53
N SER A 105 9.79 -8.24 2.86
CA SER A 105 9.97 -9.36 3.78
C SER A 105 8.77 -10.31 3.81
N VAL A 106 7.56 -9.77 3.64
CA VAL A 106 6.34 -10.57 3.55
C VAL A 106 6.21 -11.20 2.17
N ALA A 107 6.41 -10.44 1.08
CA ALA A 107 6.27 -10.90 -0.30
C ALA A 107 7.22 -12.07 -0.62
N LYS A 108 8.45 -12.06 -0.11
CA LYS A 108 9.42 -13.15 -0.26
C LYS A 108 8.89 -14.53 0.17
N LYS A 109 7.96 -14.59 1.10
CA LYS A 109 7.35 -15.85 1.57
C LYS A 109 6.38 -16.47 0.56
N TYR A 110 5.98 -15.70 -0.47
CA TYR A 110 4.97 -16.09 -1.46
C TYR A 110 5.51 -16.28 -2.88
N THR A 111 6.84 -16.18 -3.11
CA THR A 111 7.48 -16.25 -4.43
C THR A 111 7.23 -17.55 -5.21
N LYS A 112 6.82 -18.63 -4.54
CA LYS A 112 6.54 -19.93 -5.18
C LYS A 112 5.06 -20.09 -5.62
N ARG A 113 4.32 -19.01 -5.79
CA ARG A 113 2.86 -19.02 -6.01
C ARG A 113 2.43 -18.54 -7.41
N ASN A 114 3.24 -18.78 -8.45
CA ASN A 114 2.98 -18.36 -9.84
C ASN A 114 2.73 -16.86 -10.02
N MET A 115 3.43 -16.04 -9.24
CA MET A 115 3.50 -14.59 -9.39
C MET A 115 4.95 -14.14 -9.22
N GLU A 116 5.36 -13.15 -9.99
CA GLU A 116 6.68 -12.55 -9.86
C GLU A 116 6.82 -11.77 -8.55
N LEU A 117 8.05 -11.69 -8.02
CA LEU A 117 8.30 -10.99 -6.75
C LEU A 117 7.88 -9.52 -6.80
N LEU A 118 8.14 -8.83 -7.91
CA LEU A 118 7.75 -7.42 -8.05
C LEU A 118 6.24 -7.23 -8.03
N ASP A 119 5.47 -8.13 -8.65
CA ASP A 119 4.00 -8.08 -8.61
C ASP A 119 3.48 -8.31 -7.20
N LEU A 120 4.06 -9.29 -6.47
CA LEU A 120 3.72 -9.52 -5.07
C LEU A 120 4.03 -8.30 -4.19
N ILE A 121 5.15 -7.61 -4.46
CA ILE A 121 5.52 -6.37 -3.76
C ILE A 121 4.50 -5.27 -4.07
N GLN A 122 4.07 -5.08 -5.32
CA GLN A 122 3.07 -4.08 -5.68
C GLN A 122 1.73 -4.33 -4.97
N GLU A 123 1.24 -5.56 -5.01
CA GLU A 123 -0.01 -5.93 -4.32
C GLU A 123 0.10 -5.78 -2.79
N GLY A 124 1.26 -6.15 -2.22
CA GLY A 124 1.56 -5.91 -0.82
C GLY A 124 1.62 -4.43 -0.46
N THR A 125 2.14 -3.59 -1.38
CA THR A 125 2.19 -2.12 -1.19
C THR A 125 0.79 -1.52 -1.21
N ILE A 126 -0.12 -1.99 -2.07
CA ILE A 126 -1.54 -1.60 -2.03
C ILE A 126 -2.17 -1.94 -0.67
N GLY A 127 -1.86 -3.13 -0.14
CA GLY A 127 -2.25 -3.52 1.22
C GLY A 127 -1.65 -2.60 2.29
N LEU A 128 -0.36 -2.27 2.19
CA LEU A 128 0.32 -1.35 3.11
C LEU A 128 -0.33 0.03 3.13
N VAL A 129 -0.68 0.61 1.97
CA VAL A 129 -1.36 1.91 1.87
C VAL A 129 -2.67 1.89 2.64
N ARG A 130 -3.49 0.85 2.48
CA ARG A 130 -4.73 0.67 3.26
C ARG A 130 -4.46 0.55 4.76
N GLY A 131 -3.37 -0.14 5.13
CA GLY A 131 -2.92 -0.23 6.52
C GLY A 131 -2.54 1.12 7.10
N VAL A 132 -1.86 1.98 6.35
CA VAL A 132 -1.52 3.35 6.75
C VAL A 132 -2.78 4.21 6.94
N GLU A 133 -3.74 4.14 6.03
CA GLU A 133 -5.01 4.89 6.10
C GLU A 133 -5.86 4.52 7.32
N LYS A 134 -5.82 3.25 7.73
CA LYS A 134 -6.63 2.72 8.84
C LYS A 134 -5.88 2.59 10.16
N PHE A 135 -4.62 3.02 10.19
CA PHE A 135 -3.82 2.95 11.40
C PHE A 135 -4.30 3.90 12.48
N ASP A 136 -4.56 3.38 13.66
CA ASP A 136 -4.91 4.15 14.85
C ASP A 136 -3.71 4.23 15.80
N PRO A 137 -3.02 5.38 15.86
CA PRO A 137 -1.84 5.56 16.69
C PRO A 137 -2.15 5.62 18.20
N THR A 138 -3.43 5.71 18.60
CA THR A 138 -3.82 5.79 20.01
C THR A 138 -3.81 4.42 20.69
N ARG A 139 -3.82 3.34 19.93
CA ARG A 139 -3.85 1.96 20.44
C ARG A 139 -2.53 1.47 21.03
N GLY A 140 -1.43 2.21 20.92
CA GLY A 140 -0.13 1.87 21.50
C GLY A 140 0.65 0.74 20.83
N TYR A 141 0.13 0.13 19.76
CA TYR A 141 0.83 -0.92 19.02
C TYR A 141 1.79 -0.32 17.98
N LYS A 142 2.90 -1.02 17.72
CA LYS A 142 3.79 -0.67 16.59
C LYS A 142 3.05 -0.81 15.27
N PHE A 143 3.28 0.12 14.37
CA PHE A 143 2.66 0.10 13.04
C PHE A 143 2.95 -1.19 12.28
N SER A 144 4.17 -1.75 12.36
CA SER A 144 4.57 -2.96 11.68
C SER A 144 3.68 -4.18 11.99
N THR A 145 3.22 -4.31 13.24
CA THR A 145 2.32 -5.40 13.68
C THR A 145 0.97 -5.32 12.98
N TYR A 146 0.43 -4.10 12.85
CA TYR A 146 -0.84 -3.85 12.18
C TYR A 146 -0.71 -3.97 10.66
N ALA A 147 0.32 -3.36 10.07
CA ALA A 147 0.57 -3.34 8.64
C ALA A 147 0.79 -4.74 8.05
N TYR A 148 1.41 -5.66 8.81
CA TYR A 148 1.65 -7.04 8.39
C TYR A 148 0.37 -7.73 7.88
N TRP A 149 -0.75 -7.55 8.58
CA TRP A 149 -2.01 -8.17 8.21
C TRP A 149 -2.57 -7.62 6.89
N TRP A 150 -2.48 -6.31 6.67
CA TRP A 150 -2.93 -5.66 5.45
C TRP A 150 -2.06 -6.05 4.24
N ILE A 151 -0.74 -6.08 4.43
CA ILE A 151 0.20 -6.52 3.39
C ILE A 151 -0.09 -7.98 3.01
N ARG A 152 -0.21 -8.86 4.00
CA ARG A 152 -0.54 -10.26 3.78
C ARG A 152 -1.87 -10.44 3.05
N GLN A 153 -2.90 -9.70 3.46
CA GLN A 153 -4.21 -9.74 2.83
C GLN A 153 -4.14 -9.30 1.36
N GLY A 154 -3.43 -8.21 1.05
CA GLY A 154 -3.23 -7.75 -0.32
C GLY A 154 -2.57 -8.82 -1.18
N ILE A 155 -1.47 -9.41 -0.71
CA ILE A 155 -0.73 -10.45 -1.43
C ILE A 155 -1.58 -11.71 -1.63
N THR A 156 -2.22 -12.23 -0.59
CA THR A 156 -3.00 -13.48 -0.68
C THR A 156 -4.22 -13.33 -1.57
N ARG A 157 -4.88 -12.16 -1.54
CA ARG A 157 -5.98 -11.84 -2.43
C ARG A 157 -5.52 -11.78 -3.89
N ALA A 158 -4.40 -11.11 -4.16
CA ALA A 158 -3.85 -11.03 -5.51
C ALA A 158 -3.46 -12.40 -6.06
N ILE A 159 -2.87 -13.27 -5.24
CA ILE A 159 -2.56 -14.65 -5.62
C ILE A 159 -3.85 -15.41 -6.01
N ALA A 160 -4.92 -15.29 -5.21
CA ALA A 160 -6.19 -15.95 -5.50
C ALA A 160 -6.83 -15.44 -6.81
N GLU A 161 -6.68 -14.15 -7.12
CA GLU A 161 -7.30 -13.51 -8.27
C GLU A 161 -6.47 -13.57 -9.56
N LYS A 162 -5.12 -13.55 -9.46
CA LYS A 162 -4.21 -13.28 -10.59
C LYS A 162 -3.19 -14.39 -10.89
N SER A 163 -3.00 -15.36 -9.99
CA SER A 163 -1.95 -16.40 -10.18
C SER A 163 -2.27 -17.44 -11.26
N ARG A 164 -3.47 -17.46 -11.80
CA ARG A 164 -3.93 -18.42 -12.79
C ARG A 164 -4.37 -17.75 -14.08
N SER A 165 -4.02 -18.32 -15.23
CA SER A 165 -4.48 -17.85 -16.55
C SER A 165 -6.02 -17.88 -16.68
N ILE A 166 -6.66 -18.91 -16.10
CA ILE A 166 -8.12 -18.98 -15.96
C ILE A 166 -8.46 -18.72 -14.50
N ARG A 167 -9.14 -17.60 -14.24
CA ARG A 167 -9.55 -17.20 -12.89
C ARG A 167 -10.52 -18.21 -12.29
N LEU A 168 -10.22 -18.67 -11.09
CA LEU A 168 -11.12 -19.50 -10.29
C LEU A 168 -11.81 -18.67 -9.21
N PRO A 169 -13.04 -18.98 -8.82
CA PRO A 169 -13.67 -18.39 -7.63
C PRO A 169 -12.83 -18.66 -6.37
N ILE A 170 -12.86 -17.71 -5.42
CA ILE A 170 -12.00 -17.76 -4.22
C ILE A 170 -12.24 -19.03 -3.39
N HIS A 171 -13.51 -19.47 -3.24
CA HIS A 171 -13.84 -20.68 -2.48
C HIS A 171 -13.23 -21.97 -3.07
N ILE A 172 -13.10 -22.05 -4.40
CA ILE A 172 -12.43 -23.17 -5.07
C ILE A 172 -10.93 -23.13 -4.80
N THR A 173 -10.33 -21.93 -4.83
CA THR A 173 -8.90 -21.74 -4.52
C THR A 173 -8.59 -22.12 -3.07
N GLU A 174 -9.46 -21.77 -2.13
CA GLU A 174 -9.32 -22.15 -0.71
C GLU A 174 -9.41 -23.67 -0.51
N THR A 175 -10.36 -24.32 -1.19
CA THR A 175 -10.50 -25.79 -1.14
C THR A 175 -9.27 -26.49 -1.70
N LEU A 176 -8.73 -26.04 -2.83
CA LEU A 176 -7.51 -26.57 -3.42
C LEU A 176 -6.27 -26.37 -2.52
N ASN A 177 -6.20 -25.27 -1.77
CA ASN A 177 -5.11 -25.03 -0.83
C ASN A 177 -5.19 -25.91 0.43
N LYS A 178 -6.38 -26.40 0.79
CA LYS A 178 -6.57 -27.37 1.89
C LYS A 178 -6.21 -28.81 1.50
N LEU A 179 -6.22 -29.12 0.21
CA LEU A 179 -5.88 -30.43 -0.33
C LEU A 179 -4.36 -30.63 -0.60
N LYS A 180 -3.57 -29.56 -0.51
CA LYS A 180 -2.10 -29.59 -0.60
C LYS A 180 -1.44 -29.62 0.76
#